data_eb77e9e2e732f24db1d3f0554bdced5f
#
_entry.id   eb77e9e2e732f24db1d3f0554bdced5f
#
_cell.length_a   1.000
_cell.length_b   1.000
_cell.length_c   1.000
_cell.angle_alpha   90.00
_cell.angle_beta   90.00
_cell.angle_gamma   90.00
#
_symmetry.space_group_name_H-M   'P 1'
#
loop_
_entity.id
_entity.type
_entity.pdbx_description
1 polymer ?
#
loop_
_entity_poly.entity_id
_entity_poly.type
_entity_poly.pdbx_seq_one_letter_code
_entity_poly.pdbx_strand_id
1 'polypeptide(L)'
;MRVQSALSVLDSFFVVKSKKGGKVLNSIFKHTENNGEVIITGLQEGLATTSIVIPETIDGMPVIEIGPKAFQSTSITNIKIGENIKGIGEKAFYMCKKLKSVTWNHKCDVVPAFCFSECSNLTKFDFSNVKKIGLYAFYKSGLQEVCLPKNIKVLEEGTFSGCSKLQSVTWHCQCDVIPAFCFDKCSNLTQFDFSGIKKIGQYVFYKSGLQEVYLTEKIEILDKGTFSGCSKLQSVTWHCQCDVIPADCFFGCSDLMQFDFSGVKKIEARAFMGSGLTSVTLNKKNEVDQNCFAYCNDLKKIEWLSARNIKGDIFKECKNIKEIFISDKVKNIEVSAFTSSHNAEITFV
;
A
#
# COMPACT_ATOMS: atom_id res chain seq x y z
N MET A 1 7.89 -26.68 -43.26
CA MET A 1 7.23 -27.57 -42.28
C MET A 1 7.51 -27.10 -40.85
N ARG A 2 7.00 -25.96 -40.39
CA ARG A 2 7.08 -25.45 -39.00
C ARG A 2 6.16 -24.21 -38.77
N VAL A 3 4.91 -24.29 -39.28
CA VAL A 3 3.88 -23.25 -39.01
C VAL A 3 2.58 -23.88 -38.50
N GLN A 4 2.51 -25.21 -38.41
CA GLN A 4 1.31 -25.95 -38.03
C GLN A 4 1.21 -26.31 -36.52
N SER A 5 2.26 -26.02 -35.70
CA SER A 5 2.25 -26.33 -34.25
C SER A 5 1.80 -25.18 -33.35
N ALA A 6 1.61 -23.97 -33.88
CA ALA A 6 1.13 -22.84 -33.11
C ALA A 6 -0.39 -22.64 -33.09
N LEU A 7 -1.09 -23.33 -34.02
CA LEU A 7 -2.56 -23.25 -34.12
C LEU A 7 -3.31 -24.27 -33.25
N SER A 8 -2.63 -25.33 -32.75
CA SER A 8 -3.28 -26.37 -31.96
C SER A 8 -3.47 -26.06 -30.48
N VAL A 9 -2.95 -24.92 -29.97
CA VAL A 9 -3.14 -24.48 -28.59
C VAL A 9 -4.32 -23.53 -28.44
N LEU A 10 -4.87 -23.00 -29.55
CA LEU A 10 -5.98 -22.05 -29.56
C LEU A 10 -7.38 -22.74 -29.57
N ASP A 11 -7.46 -24.05 -29.83
CA ASP A 11 -8.73 -24.76 -29.96
C ASP A 11 -9.29 -25.37 -28.65
N SER A 12 -8.66 -25.12 -27.49
CA SER A 12 -9.18 -25.62 -26.21
C SER A 12 -10.06 -24.62 -25.44
N PHE A 13 -10.48 -23.52 -26.04
CA PHE A 13 -11.48 -22.62 -25.47
C PHE A 13 -12.88 -23.14 -25.80
N PHE A 14 -13.45 -23.91 -24.88
CA PHE A 14 -14.73 -24.60 -25.02
C PHE A 14 -15.90 -23.67 -25.25
N VAL A 15 -16.47 -23.70 -26.43
CA VAL A 15 -17.91 -23.45 -26.62
C VAL A 15 -18.64 -24.67 -26.07
N VAL A 16 -19.10 -24.65 -24.84
CA VAL A 16 -19.88 -25.74 -24.26
C VAL A 16 -21.27 -25.77 -24.93
N LYS A 17 -21.43 -26.61 -25.93
CA LYS A 17 -22.76 -26.98 -26.46
C LYS A 17 -23.39 -28.01 -25.51
N SER A 18 -24.19 -27.56 -24.56
CA SER A 18 -25.03 -28.43 -23.74
C SER A 18 -26.36 -28.67 -24.45
N LYS A 19 -26.64 -29.93 -24.90
CA LYS A 19 -27.95 -30.35 -25.34
C LYS A 19 -28.77 -30.79 -24.13
N LYS A 20 -29.62 -29.94 -23.58
CA LYS A 20 -30.80 -30.33 -22.81
C LYS A 20 -31.99 -29.56 -23.36
N GLY A 21 -32.91 -30.32 -24.01
CA GLY A 21 -34.24 -29.82 -24.34
C GLY A 21 -34.34 -28.71 -25.36
N GLY A 22 -33.68 -28.79 -26.52
CA GLY A 22 -34.04 -27.98 -27.71
C GLY A 22 -33.70 -26.48 -27.67
N LYS A 23 -33.26 -25.93 -26.57
CA LYS A 23 -32.67 -24.56 -26.48
C LYS A 23 -31.16 -24.66 -26.41
N VAL A 24 -30.48 -24.12 -27.42
CA VAL A 24 -29.03 -23.86 -27.35
C VAL A 24 -28.82 -22.88 -26.23
N LEU A 25 -28.05 -23.23 -25.19
CA LEU A 25 -27.57 -22.26 -24.20
C LEU A 25 -26.57 -21.35 -24.92
N ASN A 26 -27.05 -20.17 -25.36
CA ASN A 26 -26.29 -19.25 -26.20
C ASN A 26 -25.15 -18.53 -25.45
N SER A 27 -25.13 -18.60 -24.11
CA SER A 27 -24.07 -17.93 -23.34
C SER A 27 -23.87 -18.57 -21.96
N ILE A 28 -22.63 -18.71 -21.52
CA ILE A 28 -22.28 -19.05 -20.13
C ILE A 28 -22.46 -17.86 -19.18
N PHE A 29 -22.78 -16.68 -19.73
CA PHE A 29 -22.88 -15.43 -18.99
C PHE A 29 -24.33 -15.09 -18.67
N LYS A 30 -24.56 -14.61 -17.44
CA LYS A 30 -25.75 -13.79 -17.12
C LYS A 30 -25.48 -12.40 -17.68
N HIS A 31 -26.44 -11.79 -18.32
CA HIS A 31 -26.31 -10.47 -18.92
C HIS A 31 -27.63 -9.69 -18.89
N THR A 32 -27.53 -8.40 -19.10
CA THR A 32 -28.64 -7.50 -19.37
C THR A 32 -28.40 -6.82 -20.72
N GLU A 33 -29.48 -6.50 -21.40
CA GLU A 33 -29.49 -5.79 -22.67
C GLU A 33 -29.95 -4.36 -22.46
N ASN A 34 -29.24 -3.43 -23.09
CA ASN A 34 -29.60 -2.00 -23.06
C ASN A 34 -29.27 -1.38 -24.42
N ASN A 35 -30.28 -0.88 -25.12
CA ASN A 35 -30.15 -0.22 -26.43
C ASN A 35 -29.35 -1.03 -27.47
N GLY A 36 -29.52 -2.37 -27.53
CA GLY A 36 -28.80 -3.25 -28.45
C GLY A 36 -27.35 -3.54 -28.05
N GLU A 37 -26.93 -3.19 -26.84
CA GLU A 37 -25.63 -3.52 -26.26
C GLU A 37 -25.80 -4.44 -25.04
N VAL A 38 -24.79 -5.27 -24.76
CA VAL A 38 -24.81 -6.27 -23.68
C VAL A 38 -23.88 -5.86 -22.56
N ILE A 39 -24.39 -5.97 -21.33
CA ILE A 39 -23.63 -5.85 -20.08
C ILE A 39 -23.61 -7.20 -19.39
N ILE A 40 -22.42 -7.78 -19.15
CA ILE A 40 -22.27 -9.05 -18.42
C ILE A 40 -22.48 -8.78 -16.92
N THR A 41 -23.42 -9.52 -16.32
CA THR A 41 -23.77 -9.40 -14.90
C THR A 41 -23.31 -10.60 -14.05
N GLY A 42 -22.83 -11.68 -14.69
CA GLY A 42 -22.33 -12.86 -13.98
C GLY A 42 -22.14 -14.10 -14.84
N LEU A 43 -21.97 -15.23 -14.16
CA LEU A 43 -21.95 -16.56 -14.76
C LEU A 43 -23.28 -17.28 -14.49
N GLN A 44 -23.69 -18.15 -15.42
CA GLN A 44 -24.79 -19.04 -15.16
C GLN A 44 -24.42 -20.03 -14.03
N GLU A 45 -25.41 -20.48 -13.28
CA GLU A 45 -25.19 -21.38 -12.14
C GLU A 45 -24.77 -22.80 -12.57
N GLY A 46 -23.97 -23.45 -11.72
CA GLY A 46 -23.55 -24.84 -11.98
C GLY A 46 -22.41 -24.99 -12.99
N LEU A 47 -21.81 -23.90 -13.47
CA LEU A 47 -20.68 -23.97 -14.39
C LEU A 47 -19.36 -24.18 -13.65
N ALA A 48 -18.63 -25.25 -14.03
CA ALA A 48 -17.30 -25.55 -13.52
C ALA A 48 -16.17 -24.87 -14.33
N THR A 49 -16.47 -23.76 -15.02
CA THR A 49 -15.52 -23.09 -15.91
C THR A 49 -14.52 -22.28 -15.09
N THR A 50 -13.23 -22.54 -15.31
CA THR A 50 -12.15 -21.85 -14.62
C THR A 50 -11.41 -20.83 -15.49
N SER A 51 -11.48 -20.98 -16.83
CA SER A 51 -10.88 -20.06 -17.79
C SER A 51 -11.96 -19.45 -18.66
N ILE A 52 -11.98 -18.12 -18.77
CA ILE A 52 -13.06 -17.35 -19.41
C ILE A 52 -12.47 -16.42 -20.45
N VAL A 53 -13.10 -16.36 -21.61
CA VAL A 53 -12.92 -15.31 -22.61
C VAL A 53 -14.24 -14.55 -22.71
N ILE A 54 -14.20 -13.26 -22.49
CA ILE A 54 -15.36 -12.39 -22.71
C ILE A 54 -15.57 -12.29 -24.23
N PRO A 55 -16.74 -12.71 -24.75
CA PRO A 55 -16.99 -12.67 -26.18
C PRO A 55 -17.21 -11.25 -26.69
N GLU A 56 -17.02 -11.03 -27.98
CA GLU A 56 -17.30 -9.75 -28.60
C GLU A 56 -18.81 -9.47 -28.74
N THR A 57 -19.61 -10.54 -28.89
CA THR A 57 -21.07 -10.46 -29.03
C THR A 57 -21.78 -11.60 -28.28
N ILE A 58 -22.99 -11.33 -27.80
CA ILE A 58 -23.96 -12.31 -27.30
C ILE A 58 -25.26 -12.06 -28.06
N ASP A 59 -25.82 -13.13 -28.66
CA ASP A 59 -27.04 -13.07 -29.48
C ASP A 59 -27.01 -11.98 -30.59
N GLY A 60 -25.79 -11.77 -31.16
CA GLY A 60 -25.56 -10.80 -32.21
C GLY A 60 -25.33 -9.33 -31.72
N MET A 61 -25.55 -9.07 -30.44
CA MET A 61 -25.36 -7.75 -29.84
C MET A 61 -23.95 -7.61 -29.23
N PRO A 62 -23.27 -6.47 -29.38
CA PRO A 62 -21.93 -6.25 -28.86
C PRO A 62 -21.91 -6.27 -27.32
N VAL A 63 -20.93 -6.98 -26.76
CA VAL A 63 -20.66 -6.99 -25.32
C VAL A 63 -19.72 -5.81 -25.02
N ILE A 64 -20.23 -4.81 -24.31
CA ILE A 64 -19.51 -3.54 -24.10
C ILE A 64 -19.04 -3.31 -22.66
N GLU A 65 -19.62 -4.02 -21.70
CA GLU A 65 -19.34 -3.79 -20.28
C GLU A 65 -19.37 -5.09 -19.47
N ILE A 66 -18.49 -5.14 -18.46
CA ILE A 66 -18.59 -6.08 -17.34
C ILE A 66 -19.19 -5.31 -16.17
N GLY A 67 -20.41 -5.64 -15.78
CA GLY A 67 -21.15 -4.93 -14.73
C GLY A 67 -20.52 -5.09 -13.33
N PRO A 68 -20.98 -4.29 -12.37
CA PRO A 68 -20.52 -4.37 -10.99
C PRO A 68 -20.73 -5.76 -10.40
N LYS A 69 -19.70 -6.28 -9.69
CA LYS A 69 -19.71 -7.59 -9.03
C LYS A 69 -19.92 -8.81 -9.95
N ALA A 70 -19.84 -8.64 -11.27
CA ALA A 70 -20.20 -9.69 -12.25
C ALA A 70 -19.53 -11.04 -11.98
N PHE A 71 -18.27 -11.06 -11.57
CA PHE A 71 -17.52 -12.28 -11.27
C PHE A 71 -17.13 -12.37 -9.79
N GLN A 72 -17.78 -11.60 -8.90
CA GLN A 72 -17.46 -11.59 -7.47
C GLN A 72 -17.49 -13.01 -6.90
N SER A 73 -16.43 -13.38 -6.14
CA SER A 73 -16.31 -14.66 -5.42
C SER A 73 -16.37 -15.90 -6.30
N THR A 74 -16.14 -15.76 -7.60
CA THR A 74 -16.09 -16.91 -8.52
C THR A 74 -14.78 -17.67 -8.41
N SER A 75 -14.77 -18.92 -8.90
CA SER A 75 -13.58 -19.77 -8.91
C SER A 75 -12.77 -19.68 -10.20
N ILE A 76 -12.96 -18.61 -10.99
CA ILE A 76 -12.19 -18.38 -12.22
C ILE A 76 -10.69 -18.30 -11.92
N THR A 77 -9.89 -18.87 -12.81
CA THR A 77 -8.42 -18.83 -12.71
C THR A 77 -7.79 -17.91 -13.74
N ASN A 78 -8.41 -17.76 -14.90
CA ASN A 78 -7.91 -16.92 -15.99
C ASN A 78 -9.09 -16.21 -16.67
N ILE A 79 -8.87 -14.95 -17.04
CA ILE A 79 -9.86 -14.20 -17.81
C ILE A 79 -9.16 -13.36 -18.89
N LYS A 80 -9.73 -13.40 -20.11
CA LYS A 80 -9.40 -12.49 -21.20
C LYS A 80 -10.56 -11.52 -21.39
N ILE A 81 -10.29 -10.23 -21.21
CA ILE A 81 -11.26 -9.16 -21.45
C ILE A 81 -11.35 -8.91 -22.97
N GLY A 82 -12.57 -8.94 -23.52
CA GLY A 82 -12.82 -8.73 -24.94
C GLY A 82 -12.52 -7.31 -25.40
N GLU A 83 -12.18 -7.15 -26.68
CA GLU A 83 -11.74 -5.85 -27.23
C GLU A 83 -12.86 -4.80 -27.32
N ASN A 84 -14.14 -5.23 -27.30
CA ASN A 84 -15.28 -4.32 -27.32
C ASN A 84 -15.64 -3.76 -25.96
N ILE A 85 -15.05 -4.29 -24.88
CA ILE A 85 -15.33 -3.83 -23.52
C ILE A 85 -14.80 -2.40 -23.34
N LYS A 86 -15.71 -1.48 -23.02
CA LYS A 86 -15.47 -0.05 -22.76
C LYS A 86 -15.39 0.26 -21.27
N GLY A 87 -16.02 -0.59 -20.43
CA GLY A 87 -16.12 -0.38 -18.99
C GLY A 87 -16.13 -1.67 -18.18
N ILE A 88 -15.63 -1.55 -16.95
CA ILE A 88 -15.68 -2.61 -15.95
C ILE A 88 -16.21 -1.98 -14.67
N GLY A 89 -17.20 -2.62 -14.06
CA GLY A 89 -17.86 -2.13 -12.85
C GLY A 89 -17.05 -2.40 -11.58
N GLU A 90 -17.40 -1.69 -10.52
CA GLU A 90 -16.82 -1.88 -9.19
C GLU A 90 -16.96 -3.34 -8.72
N LYS A 91 -15.91 -3.84 -8.03
CA LYS A 91 -15.90 -5.20 -7.47
C LYS A 91 -16.10 -6.30 -8.51
N ALA A 92 -15.90 -6.04 -9.80
CA ALA A 92 -16.19 -7.02 -10.86
C ALA A 92 -15.52 -8.39 -10.61
N PHE A 93 -14.32 -8.41 -10.05
CA PHE A 93 -13.56 -9.64 -9.70
C PHE A 93 -13.25 -9.72 -8.20
N TYR A 94 -13.99 -9.02 -7.35
CA TYR A 94 -13.79 -9.03 -5.90
C TYR A 94 -13.81 -10.46 -5.35
N MET A 95 -12.82 -10.81 -4.50
CA MET A 95 -12.67 -12.16 -3.89
C MET A 95 -12.54 -13.31 -4.89
N CYS A 96 -12.09 -13.08 -6.12
CA CYS A 96 -11.71 -14.15 -7.03
C CYS A 96 -10.38 -14.78 -6.59
N LYS A 97 -10.39 -15.50 -5.47
CA LYS A 97 -9.17 -16.01 -4.81
C LYS A 97 -8.34 -16.95 -5.66
N LYS A 98 -8.95 -17.60 -6.69
CA LYS A 98 -8.25 -18.50 -7.61
C LYS A 98 -7.74 -17.81 -8.87
N LEU A 99 -8.07 -16.54 -9.11
CA LEU A 99 -7.68 -15.80 -10.30
C LEU A 99 -6.15 -15.62 -10.31
N LYS A 100 -5.51 -16.11 -11.38
CA LYS A 100 -4.07 -16.11 -11.59
C LYS A 100 -3.63 -15.11 -12.66
N SER A 101 -4.44 -14.98 -13.73
CA SER A 101 -4.11 -14.10 -14.85
C SER A 101 -5.32 -13.35 -15.37
N VAL A 102 -5.09 -12.13 -15.77
CA VAL A 102 -6.02 -11.24 -16.44
C VAL A 102 -5.33 -10.71 -17.69
N THR A 103 -5.89 -10.99 -18.88
CA THR A 103 -5.53 -10.28 -20.10
C THR A 103 -6.40 -9.05 -20.17
N TRP A 104 -5.82 -7.88 -19.75
CA TRP A 104 -6.53 -6.62 -19.67
C TRP A 104 -6.67 -5.99 -21.05
N ASN A 105 -7.85 -5.45 -21.35
CA ASN A 105 -8.11 -4.80 -22.63
C ASN A 105 -7.51 -3.38 -22.64
N HIS A 106 -6.81 -3.03 -23.72
CA HIS A 106 -6.20 -1.72 -23.90
C HIS A 106 -7.19 -0.54 -24.00
N LYS A 107 -8.48 -0.79 -24.24
CA LYS A 107 -9.54 0.23 -24.24
C LYS A 107 -10.07 0.54 -22.82
N CYS A 108 -9.80 -0.36 -21.85
CA CYS A 108 -10.18 -0.16 -20.45
C CYS A 108 -9.03 0.55 -19.72
N ASP A 109 -9.05 1.87 -19.69
CA ASP A 109 -8.00 2.69 -19.05
C ASP A 109 -8.23 2.95 -17.55
N VAL A 110 -9.31 2.39 -16.98
CA VAL A 110 -9.67 2.49 -15.56
C VAL A 110 -9.79 1.11 -14.94
N VAL A 111 -9.04 0.86 -13.87
CA VAL A 111 -9.28 -0.25 -12.95
C VAL A 111 -10.20 0.27 -11.86
N PRO A 112 -11.46 -0.17 -11.75
CA PRO A 112 -12.42 0.39 -10.82
C PRO A 112 -12.14 0.02 -9.36
N ALA A 113 -12.85 0.66 -8.44
CA ALA A 113 -12.73 0.43 -7.01
C ALA A 113 -12.97 -1.05 -6.66
N PHE A 114 -12.12 -1.62 -5.80
CA PHE A 114 -12.17 -3.01 -5.32
C PHE A 114 -12.16 -4.08 -6.41
N CYS A 115 -11.79 -3.74 -7.65
CA CYS A 115 -11.94 -4.65 -8.81
C CYS A 115 -11.28 -6.01 -8.59
N PHE A 116 -10.02 -6.02 -8.14
CA PHE A 116 -9.23 -7.23 -7.86
C PHE A 116 -8.89 -7.38 -6.37
N SER A 117 -9.69 -6.74 -5.52
CA SER A 117 -9.53 -6.86 -4.07
C SER A 117 -9.71 -8.33 -3.64
N GLU A 118 -8.80 -8.83 -2.81
CA GLU A 118 -8.71 -10.22 -2.33
C GLU A 118 -8.48 -11.28 -3.43
N CYS A 119 -7.99 -10.90 -4.60
CA CYS A 119 -7.51 -11.85 -5.62
C CYS A 119 -6.11 -12.37 -5.22
N SER A 120 -6.03 -13.18 -4.18
CA SER A 120 -4.77 -13.59 -3.51
C SER A 120 -3.80 -14.43 -4.36
N ASN A 121 -4.26 -14.95 -5.52
CA ASN A 121 -3.43 -15.67 -6.48
C ASN A 121 -3.09 -14.87 -7.74
N LEU A 122 -3.57 -13.61 -7.87
CA LEU A 122 -3.20 -12.71 -8.96
C LEU A 122 -1.82 -12.13 -8.68
N THR A 123 -0.78 -12.73 -9.29
CA THR A 123 0.62 -12.39 -9.00
C THR A 123 1.19 -11.29 -9.90
N LYS A 124 0.56 -11.05 -11.05
CA LYS A 124 0.97 -10.03 -12.03
C LYS A 124 -0.25 -9.38 -12.66
N PHE A 125 -0.11 -8.10 -13.01
CA PHE A 125 -1.11 -7.34 -13.77
C PHE A 125 -0.38 -6.37 -14.70
N ASP A 126 -0.88 -6.24 -15.94
CA ASP A 126 -0.34 -5.30 -16.92
C ASP A 126 -1.01 -3.93 -16.79
N PHE A 127 -0.26 -2.93 -16.32
CA PHE A 127 -0.72 -1.55 -16.14
C PHE A 127 -0.48 -0.67 -17.38
N SER A 128 0.06 -1.20 -18.49
CA SER A 128 0.58 -0.40 -19.62
C SER A 128 -0.43 0.60 -20.21
N ASN A 129 -1.71 0.27 -20.21
CA ASN A 129 -2.77 1.11 -20.78
C ASN A 129 -3.68 1.75 -19.71
N VAL A 130 -3.40 1.53 -18.41
CA VAL A 130 -4.20 2.04 -17.31
C VAL A 130 -3.85 3.50 -17.03
N LYS A 131 -4.86 4.36 -16.93
CA LYS A 131 -4.74 5.78 -16.56
C LYS A 131 -5.21 6.08 -15.14
N LYS A 132 -6.16 5.28 -14.64
CA LYS A 132 -6.72 5.43 -13.29
C LYS A 132 -6.83 4.08 -12.60
N ILE A 133 -6.41 4.03 -11.32
CA ILE A 133 -6.60 2.87 -10.45
C ILE A 133 -7.41 3.32 -9.24
N GLY A 134 -8.58 2.70 -9.07
CA GLY A 134 -9.57 3.07 -8.07
C GLY A 134 -9.23 2.59 -6.66
N LEU A 135 -10.08 3.02 -5.73
CA LEU A 135 -10.01 2.77 -4.30
C LEU A 135 -9.88 1.27 -4.00
N TYR A 136 -8.84 0.87 -3.25
CA TYR A 136 -8.58 -0.52 -2.86
C TYR A 136 -8.64 -1.53 -4.02
N ALA A 137 -8.29 -1.12 -5.24
CA ALA A 137 -8.47 -1.95 -6.44
C ALA A 137 -7.75 -3.30 -6.38
N PHE A 138 -6.58 -3.36 -5.74
CA PHE A 138 -5.77 -4.58 -5.55
C PHE A 138 -5.58 -4.93 -4.07
N TYR A 139 -6.47 -4.49 -3.18
CA TYR A 139 -6.39 -4.79 -1.75
C TYR A 139 -6.24 -6.30 -1.49
N LYS A 140 -5.21 -6.69 -0.73
CA LYS A 140 -4.87 -8.09 -0.44
C LYS A 140 -4.76 -8.98 -1.68
N SER A 141 -4.39 -8.42 -2.83
CA SER A 141 -4.07 -9.23 -4.00
C SER A 141 -2.72 -9.93 -3.84
N GLY A 142 -2.48 -10.92 -4.71
CA GLY A 142 -1.25 -11.70 -4.70
C GLY A 142 -0.08 -11.06 -5.45
N LEU A 143 -0.17 -9.79 -5.87
CA LEU A 143 0.84 -9.12 -6.67
C LEU A 143 2.22 -9.19 -6.02
N GLN A 144 3.23 -9.57 -6.82
CA GLN A 144 4.62 -9.66 -6.41
C GLN A 144 5.44 -8.46 -6.87
N GLU A 145 5.08 -7.91 -8.01
CA GLU A 145 5.73 -6.76 -8.64
C GLU A 145 4.65 -5.80 -9.16
N VAL A 146 4.88 -4.51 -9.03
CA VAL A 146 4.04 -3.45 -9.56
C VAL A 146 4.90 -2.49 -10.37
N CYS A 147 4.61 -2.32 -11.66
CA CYS A 147 5.23 -1.32 -12.51
C CYS A 147 4.16 -0.31 -12.94
N LEU A 148 4.19 0.90 -12.39
CA LEU A 148 3.26 1.99 -12.71
C LEU A 148 3.85 2.87 -13.82
N PRO A 149 3.35 2.78 -15.06
CA PRO A 149 3.88 3.52 -16.18
C PRO A 149 3.48 5.01 -16.15
N LYS A 150 4.12 5.82 -17.01
CA LYS A 150 3.94 7.29 -17.06
C LYS A 150 2.51 7.75 -17.39
N ASN A 151 1.70 6.90 -18.00
CA ASN A 151 0.31 7.23 -18.36
C ASN A 151 -0.67 7.19 -17.17
N ILE A 152 -0.30 6.61 -16.03
CA ILE A 152 -1.15 6.66 -14.84
C ILE A 152 -1.18 8.09 -14.29
N LYS A 153 -2.41 8.61 -14.19
CA LYS A 153 -2.69 9.98 -13.72
C LYS A 153 -3.33 10.00 -12.34
N VAL A 154 -4.07 8.95 -11.99
CA VAL A 154 -4.83 8.87 -10.75
C VAL A 154 -4.60 7.53 -10.08
N LEU A 155 -4.15 7.58 -8.84
CA LEU A 155 -4.03 6.45 -7.94
C LEU A 155 -4.84 6.80 -6.68
N GLU A 156 -5.84 5.99 -6.36
CA GLU A 156 -6.69 6.23 -5.19
C GLU A 156 -6.18 5.51 -3.94
N GLU A 157 -6.78 5.82 -2.77
CA GLU A 157 -6.36 5.28 -1.48
C GLU A 157 -6.36 3.75 -1.44
N GLY A 158 -5.43 3.19 -0.68
CA GLY A 158 -5.35 1.77 -0.39
C GLY A 158 -5.15 0.86 -1.60
N THR A 159 -4.80 1.41 -2.77
CA THR A 159 -4.76 0.66 -4.03
C THR A 159 -4.07 -0.69 -3.91
N PHE A 160 -2.92 -0.77 -3.23
CA PHE A 160 -2.13 -2.00 -3.02
C PHE A 160 -2.07 -2.42 -1.55
N SER A 161 -2.97 -1.88 -0.72
CA SER A 161 -3.02 -2.20 0.70
C SER A 161 -3.12 -3.71 0.94
N GLY A 162 -2.33 -4.25 1.86
CA GLY A 162 -2.33 -5.66 2.22
C GLY A 162 -1.73 -6.61 1.17
N CYS A 163 -1.10 -6.10 0.11
CA CYS A 163 -0.37 -6.94 -0.84
C CYS A 163 0.90 -7.51 -0.19
N SER A 164 0.73 -8.48 0.70
CA SER A 164 1.82 -9.03 1.53
C SER A 164 2.92 -9.74 0.73
N LYS A 165 2.64 -10.13 -0.53
CA LYS A 165 3.63 -10.75 -1.43
C LYS A 165 4.39 -9.74 -2.29
N LEU A 166 4.03 -8.45 -2.25
CA LEU A 166 4.64 -7.41 -3.06
C LEU A 166 6.08 -7.17 -2.62
N GLN A 167 7.03 -7.36 -3.54
CA GLN A 167 8.48 -7.26 -3.31
C GLN A 167 9.07 -5.98 -3.90
N SER A 168 8.54 -5.53 -5.04
CA SER A 168 9.07 -4.37 -5.75
C SER A 168 7.97 -3.51 -6.36
N VAL A 169 8.22 -2.20 -6.34
CA VAL A 169 7.39 -1.18 -6.98
C VAL A 169 8.28 -0.30 -7.84
N THR A 170 8.00 -0.26 -9.14
CA THR A 170 8.59 0.70 -10.06
C THR A 170 7.61 1.84 -10.30
N TRP A 171 7.94 3.04 -9.81
CA TRP A 171 7.06 4.21 -9.82
C TRP A 171 7.46 5.18 -10.92
N HIS A 172 6.98 4.96 -12.17
CA HIS A 172 7.20 5.87 -13.29
C HIS A 172 6.01 6.79 -13.57
N CYS A 173 4.89 6.64 -12.86
CA CYS A 173 3.72 7.47 -13.07
C CYS A 173 4.02 8.95 -12.75
N GLN A 174 3.22 9.83 -13.35
CA GLN A 174 3.32 11.28 -13.09
C GLN A 174 2.68 11.69 -11.76
N CYS A 175 2.31 10.72 -10.93
CA CYS A 175 1.76 10.96 -9.62
C CYS A 175 2.89 11.32 -8.65
N ASP A 176 2.97 12.55 -8.21
CA ASP A 176 3.93 13.03 -7.20
C ASP A 176 3.39 12.85 -5.75
N VAL A 177 2.21 12.24 -5.62
CA VAL A 177 1.55 11.91 -4.35
C VAL A 177 1.35 10.41 -4.22
N ILE A 178 1.81 9.83 -3.12
CA ILE A 178 1.42 8.47 -2.73
C ILE A 178 0.17 8.60 -1.85
N PRO A 179 -1.00 8.09 -2.26
CA PRO A 179 -2.23 8.22 -1.50
C PRO A 179 -2.20 7.41 -0.19
N ALA A 180 -3.08 7.77 0.75
CA ALA A 180 -3.16 7.12 2.04
C ALA A 180 -3.32 5.58 1.92
N PHE A 181 -2.71 4.83 2.84
CA PHE A 181 -2.77 3.37 2.93
C PHE A 181 -2.30 2.60 1.69
N CYS A 182 -1.64 3.24 0.71
CA CYS A 182 -1.36 2.64 -0.60
C CYS A 182 -0.57 1.33 -0.50
N PHE A 183 0.41 1.26 0.39
CA PHE A 183 1.28 0.09 0.61
C PHE A 183 1.25 -0.40 2.07
N ASP A 184 0.18 -0.09 2.82
CA ASP A 184 0.07 -0.59 4.19
C ASP A 184 0.06 -2.13 4.19
N LYS A 185 0.73 -2.73 5.17
CA LYS A 185 0.89 -4.20 5.31
C LYS A 185 1.51 -4.92 4.10
N CYS A 186 2.23 -4.20 3.22
CA CYS A 186 3.08 -4.80 2.20
C CYS A 186 4.36 -5.35 2.85
N SER A 187 4.26 -6.41 3.63
CA SER A 187 5.32 -6.92 4.52
C SER A 187 6.58 -7.43 3.82
N ASN A 188 6.52 -7.71 2.51
CA ASN A 188 7.65 -8.10 1.70
C ASN A 188 8.25 -6.96 0.86
N LEU A 189 7.66 -5.75 0.91
CA LEU A 189 8.20 -4.56 0.24
C LEU A 189 9.34 -3.99 1.09
N THR A 190 10.59 -4.27 0.70
CA THR A 190 11.78 -3.92 1.47
C THR A 190 12.41 -2.60 1.08
N GLN A 191 12.10 -2.09 -0.11
CA GLN A 191 12.65 -0.86 -0.67
C GLN A 191 11.59 -0.11 -1.46
N PHE A 192 11.70 1.22 -1.52
CA PHE A 192 10.87 2.09 -2.36
C PHE A 192 11.69 3.32 -2.80
N ASP A 193 11.58 3.69 -4.09
CA ASP A 193 12.22 4.89 -4.63
C ASP A 193 11.32 6.12 -4.45
N PHE A 194 11.74 7.06 -3.61
CA PHE A 194 11.03 8.31 -3.31
C PHE A 194 11.42 9.48 -4.24
N SER A 195 12.27 9.28 -5.24
CA SER A 195 12.89 10.36 -6.04
C SER A 195 11.89 11.26 -6.79
N GLY A 196 10.72 10.74 -7.15
CA GLY A 196 9.65 11.46 -7.85
C GLY A 196 8.52 11.97 -6.96
N ILE A 197 8.61 11.78 -5.64
CA ILE A 197 7.50 11.99 -4.70
C ILE A 197 7.62 13.35 -4.02
N LYS A 198 6.49 14.09 -3.93
CA LYS A 198 6.36 15.32 -3.15
C LYS A 198 5.53 15.15 -1.88
N LYS A 199 4.51 14.30 -1.95
CA LYS A 199 3.64 14.06 -0.80
C LYS A 199 3.46 12.57 -0.53
N ILE A 200 3.57 12.18 0.74
CA ILE A 200 3.29 10.83 1.22
C ILE A 200 2.11 10.91 2.19
N GLY A 201 1.01 10.25 1.85
CA GLY A 201 -0.23 10.25 2.63
C GLY A 201 -0.12 9.46 3.93
N GLN A 202 -1.20 9.49 4.71
CA GLN A 202 -1.24 8.83 6.01
C GLN A 202 -1.11 7.30 5.89
N TYR A 203 -0.34 6.70 6.79
CA TYR A 203 -0.18 5.25 6.92
C TYR A 203 0.20 4.52 5.63
N VAL A 204 0.89 5.20 4.68
CA VAL A 204 1.23 4.62 3.36
C VAL A 204 2.00 3.32 3.50
N PHE A 205 3.00 3.27 4.37
CA PHE A 205 3.85 2.08 4.58
C PHE A 205 3.62 1.43 5.94
N TYR A 206 2.44 1.61 6.54
CA TYR A 206 2.12 0.98 7.83
C TYR A 206 2.36 -0.52 7.80
N LYS A 207 3.21 -1.03 8.71
CA LYS A 207 3.61 -2.45 8.78
C LYS A 207 4.15 -3.00 7.45
N SER A 208 4.80 -2.18 6.64
CA SER A 208 5.55 -2.66 5.47
C SER A 208 6.88 -3.28 5.89
N GLY A 209 7.53 -3.95 4.93
CA GLY A 209 8.83 -4.60 5.13
C GLY A 209 10.04 -3.70 4.91
N LEU A 210 9.85 -2.37 4.77
CA LEU A 210 10.95 -1.43 4.47
C LEU A 210 12.09 -1.57 5.47
N GLN A 211 13.33 -1.63 4.93
CA GLN A 211 14.56 -1.74 5.70
C GLN A 211 15.32 -0.40 5.74
N GLU A 212 15.25 0.34 4.65
CA GLU A 212 15.89 1.65 4.52
C GLU A 212 14.93 2.64 3.87
N VAL A 213 14.97 3.90 4.32
CA VAL A 213 14.17 5.00 3.80
C VAL A 213 15.08 6.19 3.51
N TYR A 214 15.06 6.65 2.26
CA TYR A 214 15.75 7.87 1.83
C TYR A 214 14.72 8.91 1.39
N LEU A 215 14.40 9.87 2.27
CA LEU A 215 13.48 10.98 1.97
C LEU A 215 14.25 12.11 1.32
N THR A 216 13.98 12.32 0.03
CA THR A 216 14.66 13.34 -0.78
C THR A 216 14.18 14.75 -0.44
N GLU A 217 14.95 15.76 -0.84
CA GLU A 217 14.59 17.18 -0.72
C GLU A 217 13.29 17.59 -1.45
N LYS A 218 12.80 16.75 -2.36
CA LYS A 218 11.54 16.98 -3.08
C LYS A 218 10.30 16.73 -2.24
N ILE A 219 10.42 15.98 -1.14
CA ILE A 219 9.28 15.67 -0.28
C ILE A 219 8.95 16.89 0.57
N GLU A 220 7.77 17.45 0.35
CA GLU A 220 7.23 18.65 0.99
C GLU A 220 6.27 18.29 2.14
N ILE A 221 5.55 17.16 2.00
CA ILE A 221 4.52 16.75 2.96
C ILE A 221 4.66 15.27 3.29
N LEU A 222 4.74 15.00 4.58
CA LEU A 222 4.71 13.67 5.16
C LEU A 222 3.56 13.61 6.16
N ASP A 223 2.57 12.76 5.92
CA ASP A 223 1.41 12.64 6.80
C ASP A 223 1.65 11.63 7.94
N LYS A 224 0.75 11.63 8.92
CA LYS A 224 0.86 10.79 10.14
C LYS A 224 1.00 9.30 9.83
N GLY A 225 1.75 8.61 10.68
CA GLY A 225 1.86 7.15 10.66
C GLY A 225 2.51 6.56 9.41
N THR A 226 3.15 7.36 8.56
CA THR A 226 3.66 6.94 7.25
C THR A 226 4.47 5.64 7.32
N PHE A 227 5.37 5.50 8.29
CA PHE A 227 6.23 4.31 8.50
C PHE A 227 5.89 3.55 9.78
N SER A 228 4.73 3.81 10.36
CA SER A 228 4.31 3.16 11.61
C SER A 228 4.33 1.65 11.50
N GLY A 229 4.94 0.97 12.45
CA GLY A 229 5.04 -0.49 12.50
C GLY A 229 5.99 -1.12 11.49
N CYS A 230 6.84 -0.33 10.80
CA CYS A 230 7.92 -0.86 9.96
C CYS A 230 9.02 -1.46 10.87
N SER A 231 8.76 -2.63 11.44
CA SER A 231 9.63 -3.24 12.45
C SER A 231 11.02 -3.59 11.94
N LYS A 232 11.20 -3.73 10.62
CA LYS A 232 12.48 -4.03 9.96
C LYS A 232 13.25 -2.79 9.51
N LEU A 233 12.71 -1.58 9.74
CA LEU A 233 13.34 -0.34 9.32
C LEU A 233 14.59 -0.06 10.17
N GLN A 234 15.76 -0.06 9.53
CA GLN A 234 17.06 0.08 10.19
C GLN A 234 17.63 1.50 10.06
N SER A 235 17.37 2.15 8.92
CA SER A 235 17.92 3.49 8.66
C SER A 235 16.92 4.41 7.96
N VAL A 236 16.97 5.68 8.35
CA VAL A 236 16.21 6.76 7.72
C VAL A 236 17.15 7.93 7.44
N THR A 237 17.27 8.29 6.17
CA THR A 237 17.92 9.53 5.74
C THR A 237 16.84 10.59 5.53
N TRP A 238 16.86 11.63 6.40
CA TRP A 238 15.85 12.69 6.44
C TRP A 238 16.37 13.96 5.74
N HIS A 239 16.29 13.99 4.40
CA HIS A 239 16.67 15.17 3.61
C HIS A 239 15.45 15.95 3.08
N CYS A 240 14.23 15.56 3.44
CA CYS A 240 13.01 16.23 3.01
C CYS A 240 12.91 17.66 3.55
N GLN A 241 12.11 18.49 2.90
CA GLN A 241 11.79 19.85 3.36
C GLN A 241 10.87 19.84 4.60
N CYS A 242 10.50 18.66 5.09
CA CYS A 242 9.65 18.51 6.26
C CYS A 242 10.46 18.79 7.53
N ASP A 243 10.17 19.89 8.20
CA ASP A 243 10.76 20.22 9.50
C ASP A 243 9.97 19.65 10.70
N VAL A 244 8.91 18.89 10.41
CA VAL A 244 8.04 18.21 11.38
C VAL A 244 8.04 16.70 11.13
N ILE A 245 8.35 15.92 12.17
CA ILE A 245 8.11 14.48 12.17
C ILE A 245 6.66 14.27 12.64
N PRO A 246 5.75 13.80 11.78
CA PRO A 246 4.34 13.71 12.13
C PRO A 246 4.05 12.63 13.17
N ALA A 247 2.87 12.74 13.79
CA ALA A 247 2.41 11.78 14.80
C ALA A 247 2.47 10.33 14.29
N ASP A 248 2.86 9.42 15.17
CA ASP A 248 2.97 7.98 14.90
C ASP A 248 3.93 7.60 13.74
N CYS A 249 4.74 8.52 13.18
CA CYS A 249 5.51 8.30 11.95
C CYS A 249 6.41 7.06 12.00
N PHE A 250 7.15 6.87 13.08
CA PHE A 250 8.04 5.73 13.33
C PHE A 250 7.61 4.91 14.55
N PHE A 251 6.32 4.96 14.86
CA PHE A 251 5.75 4.14 15.96
C PHE A 251 6.06 2.65 15.73
N GLY A 252 6.67 1.98 16.69
CA GLY A 252 6.96 0.55 16.64
C GLY A 252 8.00 0.14 15.57
N CYS A 253 8.87 1.06 15.11
CA CYS A 253 10.02 0.74 14.27
C CYS A 253 11.15 0.15 15.14
N SER A 254 11.02 -1.11 15.54
CA SER A 254 11.88 -1.76 16.55
C SER A 254 13.35 -1.89 16.15
N ASP A 255 13.66 -1.97 14.86
CA ASP A 255 15.02 -2.08 14.37
C ASP A 255 15.68 -0.71 14.07
N LEU A 256 14.94 0.43 14.24
CA LEU A 256 15.46 1.77 14.03
C LEU A 256 16.25 2.23 15.26
N MET A 257 17.58 2.02 15.22
CA MET A 257 18.46 2.27 16.36
C MET A 257 18.94 3.73 16.49
N GLN A 258 18.94 4.48 15.39
CA GLN A 258 19.44 5.85 15.33
C GLN A 258 18.58 6.72 14.41
N PHE A 259 18.48 7.99 14.73
CA PHE A 259 17.85 9.01 13.89
C PHE A 259 18.55 10.38 14.11
N ASP A 260 18.80 11.10 13.01
CA ASP A 260 19.35 12.46 13.06
C ASP A 260 18.23 13.50 13.20
N PHE A 261 18.13 14.13 14.37
CA PHE A 261 17.14 15.17 14.67
C PHE A 261 17.61 16.59 14.29
N SER A 262 18.79 16.77 13.72
CA SER A 262 19.41 18.10 13.52
C SER A 262 18.59 19.01 12.59
N GLY A 263 17.94 18.45 11.57
CA GLY A 263 17.08 19.15 10.61
C GLY A 263 15.62 19.33 11.07
N VAL A 264 15.24 18.76 12.22
CA VAL A 264 13.84 18.69 12.66
C VAL A 264 13.53 19.84 13.61
N LYS A 265 12.37 20.50 13.44
CA LYS A 265 11.86 21.52 14.37
C LYS A 265 10.86 20.95 15.37
N LYS A 266 9.97 20.05 14.91
CA LYS A 266 8.93 19.47 15.76
C LYS A 266 8.85 17.96 15.62
N ILE A 267 8.67 17.27 16.74
CA ILE A 267 8.41 15.82 16.82
C ILE A 267 7.03 15.68 17.46
N GLU A 268 6.06 15.23 16.65
CA GLU A 268 4.66 15.10 17.11
C GLU A 268 4.43 13.86 17.96
N ALA A 269 3.25 13.78 18.57
CA ALA A 269 2.91 12.76 19.55
C ALA A 269 3.18 11.33 19.05
N ARG A 270 3.82 10.52 19.87
CA ARG A 270 4.13 9.10 19.65
C ARG A 270 5.00 8.82 18.41
N ALA A 271 5.68 9.84 17.86
CA ALA A 271 6.41 9.70 16.60
C ALA A 271 7.43 8.56 16.60
N PHE A 272 8.10 8.29 17.71
CA PHE A 272 9.06 7.18 17.89
C PHE A 272 8.66 6.21 19.01
N MET A 273 7.40 6.23 19.45
CA MET A 273 6.96 5.35 20.53
C MET A 273 7.19 3.88 20.19
N GLY A 274 7.90 3.16 21.05
CA GLY A 274 8.24 1.76 20.85
C GLY A 274 9.26 1.51 19.73
N SER A 275 10.02 2.53 19.31
CA SER A 275 11.15 2.36 18.39
C SER A 275 12.38 1.77 19.08
N GLY A 276 13.34 1.25 18.29
CA GLY A 276 14.59 0.67 18.77
C GLY A 276 15.69 1.68 19.06
N LEU A 277 15.38 2.99 19.17
CA LEU A 277 16.38 4.04 19.40
C LEU A 277 17.22 3.73 20.63
N THR A 278 18.56 3.80 20.45
CA THR A 278 19.54 3.59 21.54
C THR A 278 20.00 4.89 22.18
N SER A 279 19.90 6.00 21.44
CA SER A 279 20.19 7.35 21.92
C SER A 279 19.28 8.38 21.26
N VAL A 280 19.03 9.48 21.99
CA VAL A 280 18.27 10.64 21.50
C VAL A 280 19.03 11.90 21.84
N THR A 281 19.42 12.69 20.82
CA THR A 281 20.06 14.00 20.97
C THR A 281 19.15 15.08 20.42
N LEU A 282 18.63 15.95 21.28
CA LEU A 282 17.71 17.04 20.96
C LEU A 282 18.39 18.40 21.16
N ASN A 283 18.40 19.21 20.12
CA ASN A 283 18.99 20.54 20.12
C ASN A 283 17.95 21.65 20.43
N LYS A 284 18.41 22.91 20.47
CA LYS A 284 17.58 24.07 20.81
C LYS A 284 16.34 24.29 19.95
N LYS A 285 16.31 23.73 18.73
CA LYS A 285 15.20 23.90 17.77
C LYS A 285 14.07 22.89 17.97
N ASN A 286 14.38 21.73 18.56
CA ASN A 286 13.41 20.64 18.65
C ASN A 286 12.28 20.95 19.65
N GLU A 287 11.05 20.87 19.18
CA GLU A 287 9.84 20.80 19.99
C GLU A 287 9.38 19.34 20.04
N VAL A 288 9.01 18.86 21.21
CA VAL A 288 8.65 17.46 21.43
C VAL A 288 7.28 17.38 22.07
N ASP A 289 6.38 16.67 21.43
CA ASP A 289 5.05 16.42 21.98
C ASP A 289 5.05 15.16 22.90
N GLN A 290 3.90 14.86 23.50
CA GLN A 290 3.77 13.78 24.50
C GLN A 290 4.04 12.39 23.91
N ASN A 291 4.57 11.50 24.73
CA ASN A 291 4.85 10.11 24.41
C ASN A 291 5.76 9.86 23.21
N CYS A 292 6.50 10.88 22.71
CA CYS A 292 7.30 10.75 21.49
C CYS A 292 8.25 9.57 21.51
N PHE A 293 8.90 9.31 22.64
CA PHE A 293 9.88 8.24 22.84
C PHE A 293 9.43 7.22 23.89
N ALA A 294 8.13 7.20 24.25
CA ALA A 294 7.63 6.23 25.22
C ALA A 294 7.87 4.80 24.73
N TYR A 295 8.12 3.88 25.67
CA TYR A 295 8.37 2.45 25.38
C TYR A 295 9.59 2.17 24.49
N CYS A 296 10.55 3.10 24.32
CA CYS A 296 11.83 2.85 23.67
C CYS A 296 12.73 2.03 24.61
N ASN A 297 12.55 0.71 24.57
CA ASN A 297 13.19 -0.18 25.56
C ASN A 297 14.71 -0.30 25.37
N ASP A 298 15.26 0.05 24.19
CA ASP A 298 16.69 0.01 23.92
C ASP A 298 17.39 1.35 24.17
N LEU A 299 16.64 2.38 24.58
CA LEU A 299 17.16 3.72 24.83
C LEU A 299 18.03 3.75 26.08
N LYS A 300 19.31 4.13 25.91
CA LYS A 300 20.34 4.14 26.95
C LYS A 300 20.81 5.56 27.28
N LYS A 301 20.80 6.47 26.31
CA LYS A 301 21.36 7.82 26.44
C LYS A 301 20.39 8.87 25.92
N ILE A 302 20.22 9.95 26.68
CA ILE A 302 19.45 11.13 26.29
C ILE A 302 20.33 12.37 26.44
N GLU A 303 20.38 13.19 25.39
CA GLU A 303 20.97 14.53 25.40
C GLU A 303 19.88 15.55 25.08
N TRP A 304 19.30 16.14 26.12
CA TRP A 304 18.29 17.19 26.01
C TRP A 304 18.98 18.59 26.07
N LEU A 305 19.51 19.00 24.93
CA LEU A 305 20.22 20.29 24.80
C LEU A 305 19.29 21.47 24.49
N SER A 306 17.99 21.21 24.42
CA SER A 306 16.94 22.21 24.28
C SER A 306 16.69 22.92 25.62
N ALA A 307 16.49 24.25 25.57
CA ALA A 307 16.07 25.03 26.75
C ALA A 307 14.56 24.83 27.08
N ARG A 308 13.84 24.03 26.33
CA ARG A 308 12.41 23.77 26.55
C ARG A 308 12.18 22.81 27.71
N ASN A 309 11.07 23.01 28.39
CA ASN A 309 10.67 22.12 29.48
C ASN A 309 10.48 20.69 28.98
N ILE A 310 10.81 19.72 29.82
CA ILE A 310 10.59 18.30 29.55
C ILE A 310 9.21 17.96 30.10
N LYS A 311 8.28 17.71 29.18
CA LYS A 311 6.89 17.35 29.50
C LYS A 311 6.79 15.89 29.98
N GLY A 312 5.70 15.57 30.67
CA GLY A 312 5.43 14.22 31.14
C GLY A 312 5.26 13.19 30.01
N ASP A 313 5.51 11.96 30.35
CA ASP A 313 5.34 10.77 29.51
C ASP A 313 6.19 10.72 28.23
N ILE A 314 7.07 11.70 27.95
CA ILE A 314 7.92 11.70 26.75
C ILE A 314 8.77 10.42 26.68
N PHE A 315 9.39 10.01 27.81
CA PHE A 315 10.22 8.80 27.94
C PHE A 315 9.57 7.75 28.83
N LYS A 316 8.25 7.73 28.89
CA LYS A 316 7.49 6.74 29.68
C LYS A 316 7.90 5.32 29.32
N GLU A 317 8.09 4.46 30.34
CA GLU A 317 8.48 3.05 30.18
C GLU A 317 9.81 2.80 29.42
N CYS A 318 10.70 3.80 29.35
CA CYS A 318 12.09 3.62 28.88
C CYS A 318 12.95 3.12 30.04
N LYS A 319 12.95 1.80 30.29
CA LYS A 319 13.51 1.17 31.52
C LYS A 319 15.04 1.07 31.50
N ASN A 320 15.69 1.22 30.37
CA ASN A 320 17.11 0.96 30.18
C ASN A 320 17.96 2.23 30.05
N ILE A 321 17.39 3.42 30.29
CA ILE A 321 18.14 4.68 30.28
C ILE A 321 19.19 4.65 31.41
N LYS A 322 20.43 4.98 31.04
CA LYS A 322 21.58 5.04 31.95
C LYS A 322 22.08 6.47 32.14
N GLU A 323 22.07 7.28 31.08
CA GLU A 323 22.66 8.60 31.06
C GLU A 323 21.66 9.62 30.53
N ILE A 324 21.48 10.71 31.25
CA ILE A 324 20.59 11.81 30.86
C ILE A 324 21.38 13.12 31.01
N PHE A 325 21.69 13.77 29.89
CA PHE A 325 22.30 15.11 29.88
C PHE A 325 21.21 16.14 29.59
N ILE A 326 21.06 17.12 30.48
CA ILE A 326 20.01 18.15 30.39
C ILE A 326 20.65 19.51 30.39
N SER A 327 20.26 20.39 29.43
CA SER A 327 20.71 21.76 29.43
C SER A 327 20.33 22.48 30.74
N ASP A 328 21.28 23.24 31.31
CA ASP A 328 21.08 24.09 32.48
C ASP A 328 19.98 25.16 32.30
N LYS A 329 19.55 25.39 31.05
CA LYS A 329 18.47 26.32 30.66
C LYS A 329 17.08 25.76 30.79
N VAL A 330 16.94 24.46 31.04
CA VAL A 330 15.64 23.82 31.29
C VAL A 330 15.08 24.29 32.62
N LYS A 331 13.87 24.87 32.58
CA LYS A 331 13.24 25.44 33.78
C LYS A 331 12.33 24.46 34.53
N ASN A 332 11.78 23.52 33.82
CA ASN A 332 10.85 22.54 34.42
C ASN A 332 11.00 21.17 33.78
N ILE A 333 11.00 20.13 34.60
CA ILE A 333 11.00 18.71 34.23
C ILE A 333 9.81 18.09 34.95
N GLU A 334 8.83 17.63 34.19
CA GLU A 334 7.69 16.92 34.78
C GLU A 334 8.14 15.54 35.29
N VAL A 335 7.75 15.19 36.52
CA VAL A 335 8.18 13.95 37.19
C VAL A 335 7.87 12.71 36.35
N SER A 336 6.72 12.71 35.64
CA SER A 336 6.31 11.59 34.82
C SER A 336 7.18 11.37 33.57
N ALA A 337 8.05 12.31 33.21
CA ALA A 337 8.93 12.18 32.04
C ALA A 337 9.87 10.97 32.13
N PHE A 338 10.36 10.64 33.35
CA PHE A 338 11.39 9.60 33.60
C PHE A 338 10.98 8.56 34.65
N THR A 339 9.69 8.34 34.85
CA THR A 339 9.18 7.48 35.95
C THR A 339 9.71 6.06 35.96
N SER A 340 10.14 5.53 34.81
CA SER A 340 10.66 4.17 34.69
C SER A 340 12.19 4.08 34.63
N SER A 341 12.91 5.21 34.82
CA SER A 341 14.37 5.31 34.65
C SER A 341 15.08 5.48 36.01
N HIS A 342 14.75 4.62 36.97
CA HIS A 342 15.18 4.77 38.37
C HIS A 342 16.68 4.74 38.61
N ASN A 343 17.46 4.19 37.69
CA ASN A 343 18.91 4.04 37.81
C ASN A 343 19.68 4.98 36.84
N ALA A 344 19.02 5.95 36.21
CA ALA A 344 19.66 6.86 35.29
C ALA A 344 20.46 7.93 36.03
N GLU A 345 21.68 8.19 35.57
CA GLU A 345 22.50 9.31 36.02
C GLU A 345 22.13 10.58 35.25
N ILE A 346 21.78 11.64 35.98
CA ILE A 346 21.39 12.92 35.40
C ILE A 346 22.54 13.93 35.57
N THR A 347 22.99 14.51 34.45
CA THR A 347 24.02 15.54 34.41
C THR A 347 23.46 16.80 33.75
N PHE A 348 23.56 17.95 34.42
CA PHE A 348 23.23 19.26 33.81
C PHE A 348 24.43 19.82 33.07
N VAL A 349 24.23 20.30 31.83
CA VAL A 349 25.27 20.75 30.89
C VAL A 349 24.92 22.07 30.23
#